data_7b0ac2827a1994fd9de80095376e128d
#
_entry.id   7b0ac2827a1994fd9de80095376e128d
#
_cell.length_a   1.000
_cell.length_b   1.000
_cell.length_c   1.000
_cell.angle_alpha   90.00
_cell.angle_beta   90.00
_cell.angle_gamma   90.00
#
_symmetry.space_group_name_H-M   'P 1'
#
loop_
_entity.id
_entity.type
_entity.pdbx_description
1 polymer ?
#
loop_
_entity_poly.entity_id
_entity_poly.type
_entity_poly.pdbx_seq_one_letter_code
_entity_poly.pdbx_strand_id
1 'polypeptide(L)'
;MDPAAYDEDVYRAELLQKMRASETIVYQAVFAPEQIAGGQTVLVAATSSGLIHIYQLGHVMTPAYWDQVGRGEKTAFPGPNLSFQAHSTQIYSLRFAGDETNPLLISGGDQDFRVWKWKDILAAVENSAKANQLKPVHVDHLKRRTLGFRGALLPASEVNDVAVSKTSGHLFLAGGDSVAHEWDVTTQQFTRQFEGHEDYLHAVRHLQHSRELVTGSEDGTLGIWDVRQEKKVEFLRPQPATQSSSSPPSLWIGAVAHDESEMWVACGGGTKRSPGGRTQQTQATGGFLGMWHLPSRVPVHYTETTSDVHDVVFHHMELLSVGNDASLKKWNRSSGQLLAAARSTLPSCHFCVVDHATDVIAVGGAAPAIDIYTMPGVVSFSLVVEDNSSSRALQ
;
A
#
# COMPACT_ATOMS: atom_id res chain seq x y z
N MET A 1 -1.35 41.12 -20.25
CA MET A 1 -2.22 40.01 -20.73
C MET A 1 -3.38 40.67 -21.45
N ASP A 2 -3.64 40.27 -22.68
CA ASP A 2 -4.77 40.76 -23.47
C ASP A 2 -6.07 40.18 -22.85
N PRO A 3 -7.02 41.01 -22.38
CA PRO A 3 -8.26 40.53 -21.78
C PRO A 3 -9.13 39.71 -22.75
N ALA A 4 -8.89 39.81 -24.05
CA ALA A 4 -9.61 39.07 -25.10
C ALA A 4 -9.15 37.61 -25.23
N ALA A 5 -8.04 37.21 -24.61
CA ALA A 5 -7.48 35.85 -24.66
C ALA A 5 -7.71 35.03 -23.39
N TYR A 6 -8.47 35.57 -22.39
CA TYR A 6 -8.75 34.88 -21.16
C TYR A 6 -9.95 33.93 -21.35
N ASP A 7 -9.67 32.63 -21.34
CA ASP A 7 -10.68 31.57 -21.33
C ASP A 7 -10.83 31.04 -19.90
N GLU A 8 -11.94 31.35 -19.27
CA GLU A 8 -12.24 30.96 -17.87
C GLU A 8 -12.29 29.44 -17.70
N ASP A 9 -12.80 28.72 -18.68
CA ASP A 9 -12.93 27.26 -18.62
C ASP A 9 -11.55 26.58 -18.72
N VAL A 10 -10.67 27.10 -19.58
CA VAL A 10 -9.27 26.62 -19.66
C VAL A 10 -8.53 26.93 -18.36
N TYR A 11 -8.66 28.13 -17.81
CA TYR A 11 -8.03 28.49 -16.54
C TYR A 11 -8.52 27.61 -15.38
N ARG A 12 -9.84 27.38 -15.30
CA ARG A 12 -10.41 26.47 -14.29
C ARG A 12 -9.89 25.04 -14.43
N ALA A 13 -9.82 24.55 -15.66
CA ALA A 13 -9.30 23.20 -15.93
C ALA A 13 -7.83 23.07 -15.50
N GLU A 14 -6.98 24.07 -15.84
CA GLU A 14 -5.58 24.10 -15.42
C GLU A 14 -5.44 24.21 -13.89
N LEU A 15 -6.26 25.06 -13.24
CA LEU A 15 -6.24 25.21 -11.78
C LEU A 15 -6.66 23.90 -11.10
N LEU A 16 -7.71 23.25 -11.58
CA LEU A 16 -8.18 21.95 -11.06
C LEU A 16 -7.12 20.87 -11.28
N GLN A 17 -6.43 20.87 -12.41
CA GLN A 17 -5.34 19.94 -12.67
C GLN A 17 -4.18 20.15 -11.70
N LYS A 18 -3.76 21.41 -11.48
CA LYS A 18 -2.70 21.73 -10.51
C LYS A 18 -3.08 21.39 -9.07
N MET A 19 -4.33 21.63 -8.68
CA MET A 19 -4.83 21.24 -7.36
C MET A 19 -4.84 19.72 -7.19
N ARG A 20 -5.34 18.97 -8.17
CA ARG A 20 -5.32 17.51 -8.15
C ARG A 20 -3.90 16.97 -8.06
N ALA A 21 -2.98 17.52 -8.85
CA ALA A 21 -1.58 17.14 -8.81
C ALA A 21 -0.96 17.36 -7.41
N SER A 22 -1.25 18.52 -6.76
CA SER A 22 -0.75 18.82 -5.42
C SER A 22 -1.39 17.98 -4.30
N GLU A 23 -2.57 17.40 -4.55
CA GLU A 23 -3.32 16.56 -3.61
C GLU A 23 -3.19 15.06 -3.91
N THR A 24 -2.41 14.67 -4.93
CA THR A 24 -2.22 13.26 -5.27
C THR A 24 -1.47 12.54 -4.17
N ILE A 25 -2.07 11.45 -3.70
CA ILE A 25 -1.48 10.51 -2.74
C ILE A 25 -1.18 9.22 -3.49
N VAL A 26 0.02 8.67 -3.29
CA VAL A 26 0.35 7.30 -3.71
C VAL A 26 0.11 6.39 -2.52
N TYR A 27 -0.98 5.62 -2.55
CA TYR A 27 -1.37 4.77 -1.42
C TYR A 27 -0.58 3.48 -1.36
N GLN A 28 -0.26 2.89 -2.51
CA GLN A 28 0.44 1.61 -2.59
C GLN A 28 1.25 1.52 -3.86
N ALA A 29 2.35 0.80 -3.79
CA ALA A 29 3.06 0.29 -4.95
C ALA A 29 3.46 -1.17 -4.74
N VAL A 30 3.83 -1.85 -5.82
CA VAL A 30 4.30 -3.23 -5.79
C VAL A 30 5.31 -3.44 -6.91
N PHE A 31 6.40 -4.15 -6.62
CA PHE A 31 7.30 -4.63 -7.65
C PHE A 31 6.71 -5.85 -8.36
N ALA A 32 6.77 -5.87 -9.68
CA ALA A 32 6.41 -7.06 -10.43
C ALA A 32 7.44 -8.18 -10.17
N PRO A 33 7.00 -9.40 -9.87
CA PRO A 33 7.90 -10.54 -9.76
C PRO A 33 8.79 -10.69 -11.00
N GLU A 34 10.07 -10.99 -10.82
CA GLU A 34 11.07 -11.06 -11.90
C GLU A 34 10.63 -11.97 -13.05
N GLN A 35 10.01 -13.11 -12.71
CA GLN A 35 9.54 -14.11 -13.67
C GLN A 35 8.50 -13.58 -14.66
N ILE A 36 7.70 -12.59 -14.24
CA ILE A 36 6.64 -11.98 -15.08
C ILE A 36 6.99 -10.59 -15.59
N ALA A 37 8.09 -10.02 -15.11
CA ALA A 37 8.61 -8.71 -15.51
C ALA A 37 9.60 -8.79 -16.68
N GLY A 38 9.89 -9.98 -17.20
CA GLY A 38 10.85 -10.17 -18.29
C GLY A 38 12.30 -9.85 -17.92
N GLY A 39 12.69 -10.09 -16.66
CA GLY A 39 14.03 -9.82 -16.15
C GLY A 39 14.32 -8.32 -15.93
N GLN A 40 13.28 -7.48 -15.85
CA GLN A 40 13.40 -6.06 -15.57
C GLN A 40 12.79 -5.72 -14.20
N THR A 41 13.34 -4.72 -13.53
CA THR A 41 12.72 -4.14 -12.33
C THR A 41 11.57 -3.24 -12.76
N VAL A 42 10.34 -3.69 -12.48
CA VAL A 42 9.11 -2.95 -12.82
C VAL A 42 8.35 -2.62 -11.55
N LEU A 43 8.10 -1.34 -11.32
CA LEU A 43 7.28 -0.84 -10.21
C LEU A 43 5.89 -0.45 -10.74
N VAL A 44 4.86 -0.88 -10.04
CA VAL A 44 3.46 -0.51 -10.28
C VAL A 44 2.97 0.30 -9.10
N ALA A 45 2.45 1.50 -9.34
CA ALA A 45 1.98 2.39 -8.29
C ALA A 45 0.51 2.78 -8.50
N ALA A 46 -0.24 2.91 -7.42
CA ALA A 46 -1.64 3.28 -7.39
C ALA A 46 -1.88 4.58 -6.62
N THR A 47 -2.78 5.40 -7.12
CA THR A 47 -3.00 6.75 -6.62
C THR A 47 -4.43 7.02 -6.14
N SER A 48 -4.57 8.11 -5.39
CA SER A 48 -5.85 8.67 -4.95
C SER A 48 -6.76 9.11 -6.10
N SER A 49 -6.21 9.35 -7.29
CA SER A 49 -6.98 9.69 -8.50
C SER A 49 -7.52 8.47 -9.26
N GLY A 50 -7.26 7.25 -8.77
CA GLY A 50 -7.66 6.00 -9.42
C GLY A 50 -6.80 5.60 -10.61
N LEU A 51 -5.64 6.23 -10.78
CA LEU A 51 -4.66 5.88 -11.81
C LEU A 51 -3.72 4.78 -11.31
N ILE A 52 -3.33 3.91 -12.23
CA ILE A 52 -2.20 3.01 -12.07
C ILE A 52 -1.07 3.48 -13.00
N HIS A 53 0.12 3.57 -12.42
CA HIS A 53 1.36 3.97 -13.11
C HIS A 53 2.35 2.82 -13.14
N ILE A 54 2.97 2.59 -14.29
CA ILE A 54 3.97 1.54 -14.51
C ILE A 54 5.33 2.20 -14.77
N TYR A 55 6.35 1.80 -14.04
CA TYR A 55 7.72 2.28 -14.18
C TYR A 55 8.66 1.12 -14.49
N GLN A 56 9.37 1.21 -15.60
CA GLN A 56 10.48 0.29 -15.94
C GLN A 56 11.77 0.90 -15.43
N LEU A 57 12.29 0.43 -14.30
CA LEU A 57 13.42 1.05 -13.62
C LEU A 57 14.77 0.63 -14.18
N GLY A 58 14.85 -0.47 -14.92
CA GLY A 58 16.11 -1.05 -15.36
C GLY A 58 17.04 -0.05 -16.07
N HIS A 59 16.50 0.80 -16.95
CA HIS A 59 17.30 1.81 -17.64
C HIS A 59 17.63 3.03 -16.76
N VAL A 60 16.73 3.41 -15.85
CA VAL A 60 16.92 4.55 -14.93
C VAL A 60 18.01 4.25 -13.89
N MET A 61 18.17 2.99 -13.51
CA MET A 61 19.15 2.55 -12.53
C MET A 61 20.58 2.42 -13.10
N THR A 62 20.79 2.76 -14.38
CA THR A 62 22.12 2.69 -15.01
C THR A 62 22.89 4.00 -14.89
N PRO A 63 24.22 3.98 -14.71
CA PRO A 63 25.05 5.19 -14.74
C PRO A 63 24.89 6.00 -16.02
N ALA A 64 24.70 5.33 -17.17
CA ALA A 64 24.52 5.98 -18.45
C ALA A 64 23.29 6.89 -18.53
N TYR A 65 22.21 6.55 -17.79
CA TYR A 65 21.04 7.43 -17.70
C TYR A 65 21.39 8.74 -16.98
N TRP A 66 22.12 8.66 -15.86
CA TRP A 66 22.50 9.82 -15.04
C TRP A 66 23.56 10.69 -15.69
N ASP A 67 24.42 10.11 -16.53
CA ASP A 67 25.32 10.87 -17.39
C ASP A 67 24.53 11.71 -18.41
N GLN A 68 23.42 11.18 -18.94
CA GLN A 68 22.52 11.92 -19.85
C GLN A 68 21.75 13.01 -19.08
N VAL A 69 21.33 12.76 -17.84
CA VAL A 69 20.75 13.79 -16.97
C VAL A 69 21.75 14.92 -16.74
N GLY A 70 23.01 14.61 -16.42
CA GLY A 70 24.06 15.60 -16.25
C GLY A 70 24.33 16.47 -17.48
N ARG A 71 24.05 15.95 -18.68
CA ARG A 71 24.13 16.70 -19.96
C ARG A 71 22.86 17.42 -20.34
N GLY A 72 21.80 17.30 -19.54
CA GLY A 72 20.47 17.90 -19.84
C GLY A 72 19.68 17.15 -20.93
N GLU A 73 20.09 15.94 -21.32
CA GLU A 73 19.42 15.12 -22.33
C GLU A 73 18.22 14.34 -21.74
N LYS A 74 18.22 14.11 -20.44
CA LYS A 74 17.18 13.38 -19.67
C LYS A 74 16.75 14.16 -18.44
N THR A 75 15.57 13.82 -17.92
CA THR A 75 15.06 14.40 -16.67
C THR A 75 15.69 13.73 -15.45
N ALA A 76 15.93 14.50 -14.38
CA ALA A 76 16.30 13.99 -13.07
C ALA A 76 15.12 13.36 -12.33
N PHE A 77 13.90 13.55 -12.82
CA PHE A 77 12.65 13.02 -12.26
C PHE A 77 11.95 12.14 -13.30
N PRO A 78 12.29 10.85 -13.39
CA PRO A 78 11.68 9.94 -14.35
C PRO A 78 10.17 9.80 -14.11
N GLY A 79 9.39 9.91 -15.19
CA GLY A 79 7.96 9.66 -15.18
C GLY A 79 7.60 8.20 -15.50
N PRO A 80 6.31 7.86 -15.42
CA PRO A 80 5.82 6.52 -15.73
C PRO A 80 5.96 6.20 -17.24
N ASN A 81 6.22 4.92 -17.54
CA ASN A 81 6.20 4.40 -18.91
C ASN A 81 4.77 4.23 -19.43
N LEU A 82 3.82 3.98 -18.52
CA LEU A 82 2.40 3.86 -18.81
C LEU A 82 1.60 4.39 -17.64
N SER A 83 0.52 5.13 -17.93
CA SER A 83 -0.51 5.50 -16.95
C SER A 83 -1.88 5.20 -17.53
N PHE A 84 -2.77 4.62 -16.74
CA PHE A 84 -4.14 4.37 -17.16
C PHE A 84 -5.12 4.49 -16.00
N GLN A 85 -6.36 4.91 -16.31
CA GLN A 85 -7.44 5.02 -15.33
C GLN A 85 -7.94 3.62 -14.99
N ALA A 86 -7.60 3.15 -13.80
CA ALA A 86 -7.98 1.82 -13.34
C ALA A 86 -9.29 1.83 -12.54
N HIS A 87 -9.55 2.85 -11.71
CA HIS A 87 -10.78 3.03 -10.95
C HIS A 87 -11.28 4.47 -11.11
N SER A 88 -12.55 4.71 -10.81
CA SER A 88 -13.13 6.06 -10.79
C SER A 88 -12.78 6.85 -9.53
N THR A 89 -12.35 6.16 -8.48
CA THR A 89 -11.99 6.66 -7.14
C THR A 89 -10.63 6.16 -6.73
N GLN A 90 -10.26 6.31 -5.47
CA GLN A 90 -8.96 5.93 -4.92
C GLN A 90 -8.69 4.42 -5.04
N ILE A 91 -7.41 4.09 -5.18
CA ILE A 91 -6.91 2.72 -5.13
C ILE A 91 -6.03 2.59 -3.90
N TYR A 92 -6.41 1.73 -2.97
CA TYR A 92 -5.71 1.54 -1.70
C TYR A 92 -4.70 0.41 -1.73
N SER A 93 -4.92 -0.60 -2.58
CA SER A 93 -4.06 -1.78 -2.63
C SER A 93 -3.78 -2.29 -4.03
N LEU A 94 -2.58 -2.85 -4.19
CA LEU A 94 -2.11 -3.54 -5.38
C LEU A 94 -1.45 -4.84 -4.98
N ARG A 95 -1.74 -5.95 -5.69
CA ARG A 95 -1.04 -7.23 -5.52
C ARG A 95 -0.96 -7.98 -6.84
N PHE A 96 0.12 -8.72 -7.04
CA PHE A 96 0.22 -9.69 -8.11
C PHE A 96 -0.35 -11.03 -7.67
N ALA A 97 -1.08 -11.68 -8.58
CA ALA A 97 -1.69 -13.00 -8.42
C ALA A 97 -1.50 -13.83 -9.70
N GLY A 98 -1.95 -15.08 -9.67
CA GLY A 98 -1.77 -16.01 -10.77
C GLY A 98 -0.38 -16.63 -10.80
N ASP A 99 -0.07 -17.28 -11.89
CA ASP A 99 1.22 -17.92 -12.16
C ASP A 99 1.94 -17.24 -13.35
N GLU A 100 3.12 -17.73 -13.70
CA GLU A 100 3.91 -17.21 -14.83
C GLU A 100 3.19 -17.31 -16.18
N THR A 101 2.26 -18.27 -16.32
CA THR A 101 1.51 -18.46 -17.56
C THR A 101 0.34 -17.50 -17.69
N ASN A 102 -0.28 -17.13 -16.56
CA ASN A 102 -1.41 -16.21 -16.49
C ASN A 102 -1.26 -15.23 -15.31
N PRO A 103 -0.28 -14.33 -15.36
CA PRO A 103 -0.08 -13.36 -14.31
C PRO A 103 -1.19 -12.31 -14.31
N LEU A 104 -1.66 -11.98 -13.11
CA LEU A 104 -2.72 -11.03 -12.86
C LEU A 104 -2.23 -9.92 -11.94
N LEU A 105 -2.72 -8.70 -12.16
CA LEU A 105 -2.63 -7.60 -11.21
C LEU A 105 -4.01 -7.39 -10.58
N ILE A 106 -4.05 -7.30 -9.27
CA ILE A 106 -5.26 -7.02 -8.50
C ILE A 106 -5.16 -5.60 -7.94
N SER A 107 -6.20 -4.81 -8.11
CA SER A 107 -6.32 -3.48 -7.52
C SER A 107 -7.57 -3.39 -6.65
N GLY A 108 -7.41 -3.02 -5.39
CA GLY A 108 -8.50 -2.77 -4.44
C GLY A 108 -8.71 -1.27 -4.26
N GLY A 109 -9.96 -0.84 -4.32
CA GLY A 109 -10.32 0.58 -4.27
C GLY A 109 -11.48 0.87 -3.30
N ASP A 110 -11.95 2.11 -3.39
CA ASP A 110 -12.99 2.67 -2.53
C ASP A 110 -14.35 1.95 -2.63
N GLN A 111 -14.66 1.33 -3.76
CA GLN A 111 -15.96 0.70 -3.97
C GLN A 111 -15.87 -0.71 -4.55
N ASP A 112 -14.80 -1.03 -5.22
CA ASP A 112 -14.61 -2.28 -5.95
C ASP A 112 -13.17 -2.77 -5.89
N PHE A 113 -12.96 -4.02 -6.26
CA PHE A 113 -11.67 -4.51 -6.66
C PHE A 113 -11.73 -4.96 -8.12
N ARG A 114 -10.56 -4.90 -8.78
CA ARG A 114 -10.44 -5.21 -10.22
C ARG A 114 -9.29 -6.16 -10.46
N VAL A 115 -9.51 -7.06 -11.40
CA VAL A 115 -8.52 -8.05 -11.84
C VAL A 115 -8.10 -7.71 -13.26
N TRP A 116 -6.80 -7.58 -13.49
CA TRP A 116 -6.20 -7.18 -14.75
C TRP A 116 -5.27 -8.27 -15.25
N LYS A 117 -5.26 -8.54 -16.57
CA LYS A 117 -4.22 -9.37 -17.17
C LYS A 117 -2.93 -8.58 -17.26
N TRP A 118 -1.89 -9.06 -16.60
CA TRP A 118 -0.59 -8.39 -16.63
C TRP A 118 0.01 -8.32 -18.03
N LYS A 119 -0.18 -9.35 -18.84
CA LYS A 119 0.27 -9.38 -20.25
C LYS A 119 -0.33 -8.25 -21.09
N ASP A 120 -1.60 -7.88 -20.85
CA ASP A 120 -2.25 -6.78 -21.59
C ASP A 120 -1.65 -5.43 -21.17
N ILE A 121 -1.32 -5.27 -19.88
CA ILE A 121 -0.64 -4.09 -19.35
C ILE A 121 0.77 -3.98 -19.97
N LEU A 122 1.56 -5.04 -19.99
CA LEU A 122 2.89 -5.02 -20.63
C LEU A 122 2.81 -4.69 -22.13
N ALA A 123 1.84 -5.24 -22.85
CA ALA A 123 1.62 -4.89 -24.25
C ALA A 123 1.22 -3.42 -24.45
N ALA A 124 0.58 -2.78 -23.45
CA ALA A 124 0.28 -1.35 -23.47
C ALA A 124 1.50 -0.49 -23.11
N VAL A 125 2.42 -0.99 -22.28
CA VAL A 125 3.72 -0.33 -22.04
C VAL A 125 4.55 -0.25 -23.32
N GLU A 126 4.55 -1.32 -24.12
CA GLU A 126 5.25 -1.35 -25.42
C GLU A 126 4.56 -0.48 -26.49
N ASN A 127 3.24 -0.35 -26.40
CA ASN A 127 2.44 0.44 -27.34
C ASN A 127 1.36 1.25 -26.61
N SER A 128 1.66 2.52 -26.36
CA SER A 128 0.79 3.42 -25.60
C SER A 128 -0.61 3.62 -26.22
N ALA A 129 -0.81 3.37 -27.51
CA ALA A 129 -2.13 3.39 -28.13
C ALA A 129 -3.08 2.34 -27.56
N LYS A 130 -2.56 1.28 -26.93
CA LYS A 130 -3.35 0.24 -26.25
C LYS A 130 -3.77 0.66 -24.84
N ALA A 131 -3.22 1.70 -24.25
CA ALA A 131 -3.55 2.14 -22.88
C ALA A 131 -5.05 2.40 -22.71
N ASN A 132 -5.68 3.07 -23.66
CA ASN A 132 -7.11 3.37 -23.66
C ASN A 132 -8.01 2.14 -23.91
N GLN A 133 -7.43 0.99 -24.25
CA GLN A 133 -8.12 -0.27 -24.51
C GLN A 133 -8.03 -1.23 -23.32
N LEU A 134 -7.22 -0.89 -22.29
CA LEU A 134 -7.10 -1.70 -21.10
C LEU A 134 -8.45 -1.80 -20.38
N LYS A 135 -8.87 -3.03 -20.13
CA LYS A 135 -10.08 -3.33 -19.37
C LYS A 135 -9.79 -4.41 -18.35
N PRO A 136 -10.36 -4.29 -17.15
CA PRO A 136 -10.27 -5.38 -16.18
C PRO A 136 -10.98 -6.60 -16.73
N VAL A 137 -10.45 -7.78 -16.45
CA VAL A 137 -11.10 -9.06 -16.79
C VAL A 137 -12.21 -9.39 -15.82
N HIS A 138 -12.16 -8.82 -14.64
CA HIS A 138 -13.20 -8.94 -13.64
C HIS A 138 -13.29 -7.68 -12.78
N VAL A 139 -14.50 -7.33 -12.35
CA VAL A 139 -14.81 -6.26 -11.39
C VAL A 139 -15.84 -6.80 -10.43
N ASP A 140 -15.58 -6.70 -9.14
CA ASP A 140 -16.54 -7.11 -8.11
C ASP A 140 -16.48 -6.18 -6.90
N HIS A 141 -17.48 -6.27 -6.03
CA HIS A 141 -17.66 -5.40 -4.87
C HIS A 141 -17.83 -6.26 -3.62
N LEU A 142 -17.34 -5.78 -2.48
CA LEU A 142 -17.70 -6.38 -1.21
C LEU A 142 -19.22 -6.27 -1.00
N LYS A 143 -19.83 -7.34 -0.52
CA LYS A 143 -21.29 -7.38 -0.30
C LYS A 143 -21.69 -6.28 0.67
N ARG A 144 -22.64 -5.44 0.25
CA ARG A 144 -23.17 -4.37 1.09
C ARG A 144 -23.85 -4.94 2.33
N ARG A 145 -23.45 -4.48 3.51
CA ARG A 145 -24.22 -4.74 4.73
C ARG A 145 -25.44 -3.81 4.78
N THR A 146 -26.60 -4.38 5.06
CA THR A 146 -27.87 -3.66 5.25
C THR A 146 -28.06 -3.27 6.72
N LEU A 147 -27.23 -2.38 7.25
CA LEU A 147 -27.32 -1.98 8.67
C LEU A 147 -27.28 -0.46 8.89
N GLY A 148 -27.65 0.33 7.88
CA GLY A 148 -27.86 1.75 8.07
C GLY A 148 -29.07 2.02 8.97
N PHE A 149 -29.07 3.19 9.63
CA PHE A 149 -30.21 3.65 10.43
C PHE A 149 -31.49 3.57 9.59
N ARG A 150 -32.51 2.86 10.09
CA ARG A 150 -33.77 2.56 9.41
C ARG A 150 -33.67 1.62 8.18
N GLY A 151 -32.67 0.74 8.11
CA GLY A 151 -32.52 -0.22 7.02
C GLY A 151 -32.01 0.38 5.71
N ALA A 152 -31.37 1.55 5.75
CA ALA A 152 -30.71 2.13 4.58
C ALA A 152 -29.56 1.23 4.12
N LEU A 153 -29.40 1.08 2.80
CA LEU A 153 -28.23 0.43 2.22
C LEU A 153 -27.02 1.33 2.47
N LEU A 154 -26.02 0.80 3.16
CA LEU A 154 -24.71 1.44 3.24
C LEU A 154 -24.03 1.43 1.85
N PRO A 155 -23.14 2.37 1.55
CA PRO A 155 -22.29 2.30 0.35
C PRO A 155 -21.50 0.98 0.32
N ALA A 156 -20.99 0.60 -0.84
CA ALA A 156 -20.07 -0.53 -0.93
C ALA A 156 -18.85 -0.24 -0.04
N SER A 157 -18.37 -1.27 0.65
CA SER A 157 -17.20 -1.12 1.51
C SER A 157 -15.92 -1.05 0.69
N GLU A 158 -14.95 -0.31 1.18
CA GLU A 158 -13.60 -0.18 0.63
C GLU A 158 -12.87 -1.53 0.69
N VAL A 159 -11.98 -1.76 -0.27
CA VAL A 159 -10.98 -2.84 -0.24
C VAL A 159 -9.62 -2.24 0.10
N ASN A 160 -9.29 -2.27 1.38
CA ASN A 160 -8.12 -1.58 1.92
C ASN A 160 -6.81 -2.32 1.68
N ASP A 161 -6.83 -3.66 1.66
CA ASP A 161 -5.66 -4.47 1.35
C ASP A 161 -6.09 -5.81 0.73
N VAL A 162 -5.16 -6.43 0.01
CA VAL A 162 -5.35 -7.73 -0.66
C VAL A 162 -4.19 -8.64 -0.34
N ALA A 163 -4.47 -9.88 0.04
CA ALA A 163 -3.49 -10.95 0.11
C ALA A 163 -3.84 -12.06 -0.88
N VAL A 164 -2.84 -12.82 -1.30
CA VAL A 164 -2.98 -13.86 -2.31
C VAL A 164 -2.50 -15.20 -1.78
N SER A 165 -3.31 -16.24 -1.92
CA SER A 165 -2.86 -17.60 -1.72
C SER A 165 -2.13 -18.09 -2.96
N LYS A 166 -0.82 -18.33 -2.86
CA LYS A 166 -0.02 -18.85 -3.97
C LYS A 166 -0.41 -20.28 -4.35
N THR A 167 -0.99 -21.05 -3.42
CA THR A 167 -1.34 -22.47 -3.61
C THR A 167 -2.72 -22.67 -4.20
N SER A 168 -3.72 -21.88 -3.77
CA SER A 168 -5.11 -22.01 -4.24
C SER A 168 -5.51 -20.96 -5.27
N GLY A 169 -4.73 -19.88 -5.39
CA GLY A 169 -5.09 -18.73 -6.22
C GLY A 169 -6.18 -17.84 -5.63
N HIS A 170 -6.65 -18.13 -4.40
CA HIS A 170 -7.67 -17.30 -3.74
C HIS A 170 -7.11 -15.95 -3.32
N LEU A 171 -7.96 -14.93 -3.36
CA LEU A 171 -7.69 -13.60 -2.82
C LEU A 171 -8.34 -13.47 -1.45
N PHE A 172 -7.66 -12.79 -0.54
CA PHE A 172 -8.21 -12.35 0.74
C PHE A 172 -8.24 -10.84 0.76
N LEU A 173 -9.41 -10.26 0.97
CA LEU A 173 -9.68 -8.83 0.87
C LEU A 173 -9.97 -8.29 2.27
N ALA A 174 -9.21 -7.29 2.71
CA ALA A 174 -9.51 -6.54 3.93
C ALA A 174 -10.58 -5.49 3.66
N GLY A 175 -11.76 -5.67 4.24
CA GLY A 175 -12.91 -4.81 3.99
C GLY A 175 -13.05 -3.69 5.03
N GLY A 176 -13.49 -2.53 4.57
CA GLY A 176 -13.97 -1.44 5.44
C GLY A 176 -15.24 -1.80 6.22
N ASP A 177 -15.82 -2.98 5.99
CA ASP A 177 -16.97 -3.54 6.73
C ASP A 177 -16.54 -4.39 7.93
N SER A 178 -15.28 -4.31 8.35
CA SER A 178 -14.69 -5.07 9.48
C SER A 178 -14.56 -6.57 9.22
N VAL A 179 -14.63 -7.01 7.97
CA VAL A 179 -14.60 -8.43 7.57
C VAL A 179 -13.45 -8.66 6.59
N ALA A 180 -12.77 -9.79 6.73
CA ALA A 180 -11.92 -10.28 5.66
C ALA A 180 -12.72 -11.25 4.79
N HIS A 181 -12.65 -11.06 3.48
CA HIS A 181 -13.42 -11.81 2.50
C HIS A 181 -12.48 -12.69 1.67
N GLU A 182 -12.84 -13.95 1.47
CA GLU A 182 -12.15 -14.83 0.54
C GLU A 182 -12.89 -14.85 -0.80
N TRP A 183 -12.14 -14.67 -1.88
CA TRP A 183 -12.65 -14.69 -3.25
C TRP A 183 -11.83 -15.65 -4.10
N ASP A 184 -12.50 -16.54 -4.82
CA ASP A 184 -11.87 -17.52 -5.70
C ASP A 184 -11.72 -16.94 -7.11
N VAL A 185 -10.47 -16.81 -7.58
CA VAL A 185 -10.13 -16.30 -8.92
C VAL A 185 -10.69 -17.19 -10.04
N THR A 186 -10.81 -18.50 -9.79
CA THR A 186 -11.25 -19.47 -10.81
C THR A 186 -12.76 -19.41 -11.02
N THR A 187 -13.53 -19.45 -9.93
CA THR A 187 -14.99 -19.42 -9.97
C THR A 187 -15.56 -18.00 -10.03
N GLN A 188 -14.72 -17.01 -9.71
CA GLN A 188 -15.10 -15.59 -9.62
C GLN A 188 -16.22 -15.36 -8.59
N GLN A 189 -16.12 -16.01 -7.43
CA GLN A 189 -17.12 -15.93 -6.38
C GLN A 189 -16.49 -15.77 -5.01
N PHE A 190 -17.21 -15.06 -4.12
CA PHE A 190 -16.89 -15.05 -2.70
C PHE A 190 -17.20 -16.42 -2.10
N THR A 191 -16.22 -16.98 -1.40
CA THR A 191 -16.29 -18.32 -0.81
C THR A 191 -16.51 -18.28 0.69
N ARG A 192 -15.80 -17.39 1.39
CA ARG A 192 -15.83 -17.28 2.87
C ARG A 192 -15.75 -15.87 3.37
N GLN A 193 -16.11 -15.70 4.65
CA GLN A 193 -16.01 -14.45 5.40
C GLN A 193 -15.41 -14.74 6.78
N PHE A 194 -14.46 -13.89 7.21
CA PHE A 194 -13.80 -13.98 8.51
C PHE A 194 -14.25 -12.81 9.36
N GLU A 195 -15.26 -13.07 10.18
CA GLU A 195 -15.94 -12.07 11.01
C GLU A 195 -15.46 -12.10 12.46
N GLY A 196 -15.35 -10.92 13.08
CA GLY A 196 -15.03 -10.83 14.52
C GLY A 196 -14.22 -9.60 14.92
N HIS A 197 -13.69 -8.82 13.97
CA HIS A 197 -13.20 -7.48 14.24
C HIS A 197 -14.38 -6.52 14.48
N GLU A 198 -14.13 -5.49 15.29
CA GLU A 198 -15.16 -4.51 15.68
C GLU A 198 -15.10 -3.23 14.83
N ASP A 199 -14.01 -3.03 14.05
CA ASP A 199 -13.76 -1.83 13.28
C ASP A 199 -13.05 -2.17 11.96
N TYR A 200 -12.82 -1.19 11.08
CA TYR A 200 -12.21 -1.32 9.75
C TYR A 200 -10.98 -2.23 9.74
N LEU A 201 -10.85 -3.04 8.69
CA LEU A 201 -9.61 -3.76 8.40
C LEU A 201 -8.74 -2.91 7.47
N HIS A 202 -7.49 -2.70 7.88
CA HIS A 202 -6.52 -1.97 7.08
C HIS A 202 -5.51 -2.88 6.38
N ALA A 203 -5.22 -4.04 6.95
CA ALA A 203 -4.21 -4.94 6.42
C ALA A 203 -4.66 -6.40 6.48
N VAL A 204 -4.23 -7.18 5.50
CA VAL A 204 -4.42 -8.63 5.44
C VAL A 204 -3.18 -9.31 4.87
N ARG A 205 -2.75 -10.42 5.50
CA ARG A 205 -1.63 -11.25 5.01
C ARG A 205 -2.04 -12.71 5.08
N HIS A 206 -1.72 -13.45 4.03
CA HIS A 206 -1.92 -14.90 3.99
C HIS A 206 -0.60 -15.63 4.19
N LEU A 207 -0.57 -16.50 5.18
CA LEU A 207 0.56 -17.36 5.51
C LEU A 207 0.40 -18.67 4.76
N GLN A 208 1.31 -18.92 3.82
CA GLN A 208 1.20 -20.06 2.89
C GLN A 208 1.40 -21.41 3.58
N HIS A 209 2.36 -21.47 4.53
CA HIS A 209 2.75 -22.70 5.21
C HIS A 209 1.74 -23.10 6.31
N SER A 210 1.37 -22.18 7.18
CA SER A 210 0.41 -22.43 8.26
C SER A 210 -1.04 -22.44 7.79
N ARG A 211 -1.31 -21.87 6.59
CA ARG A 211 -2.66 -21.64 6.05
C ARG A 211 -3.49 -20.78 7.01
N GLU A 212 -2.86 -19.79 7.56
CA GLU A 212 -3.50 -18.80 8.41
C GLU A 212 -3.62 -17.46 7.68
N LEU A 213 -4.63 -16.71 8.05
CA LEU A 213 -4.80 -15.33 7.65
C LEU A 213 -4.48 -14.45 8.87
N VAL A 214 -3.71 -13.38 8.65
CA VAL A 214 -3.45 -12.36 9.66
C VAL A 214 -4.07 -11.07 9.20
N THR A 215 -4.90 -10.46 10.04
CA THR A 215 -5.58 -9.19 9.76
C THR A 215 -5.21 -8.14 10.79
N GLY A 216 -5.06 -6.89 10.34
CA GLY A 216 -4.86 -5.71 11.20
C GLY A 216 -6.06 -4.80 11.11
N SER A 217 -6.57 -4.36 12.27
CA SER A 217 -7.80 -3.58 12.35
C SER A 217 -7.64 -2.28 13.13
N GLU A 218 -8.53 -1.36 12.83
CA GLU A 218 -8.71 -0.14 13.60
C GLU A 218 -9.22 -0.39 15.03
N ASP A 219 -9.73 -1.58 15.35
CA ASP A 219 -10.04 -1.99 16.72
C ASP A 219 -8.81 -2.21 17.60
N GLY A 220 -7.61 -2.10 17.03
CA GLY A 220 -6.32 -2.23 17.73
C GLY A 220 -5.90 -3.67 17.95
N THR A 221 -6.45 -4.61 17.22
CA THR A 221 -6.09 -6.04 17.33
C THR A 221 -5.57 -6.61 16.03
N LEU A 222 -4.69 -7.63 16.13
CA LEU A 222 -4.37 -8.56 15.06
C LEU A 222 -5.30 -9.77 15.19
N GLY A 223 -6.07 -10.05 14.13
CA GLY A 223 -6.85 -11.29 14.01
C GLY A 223 -6.02 -12.38 13.37
N ILE A 224 -6.05 -13.58 13.94
CA ILE A 224 -5.47 -14.79 13.38
C ILE A 224 -6.58 -15.77 13.06
N TRP A 225 -6.63 -16.26 11.82
CA TRP A 225 -7.72 -17.08 11.29
C TRP A 225 -7.17 -18.33 10.62
N ASP A 226 -7.80 -19.47 10.82
CA ASP A 226 -7.52 -20.67 10.01
C ASP A 226 -8.40 -20.63 8.76
N VAL A 227 -7.79 -20.45 7.58
CA VAL A 227 -8.52 -20.36 6.30
C VAL A 227 -9.34 -21.60 5.94
N ARG A 228 -9.11 -22.72 6.62
CA ARG A 228 -9.86 -23.98 6.40
C ARG A 228 -11.22 -24.01 7.11
N GLN A 229 -11.44 -23.14 8.11
CA GLN A 229 -12.54 -23.31 9.08
C GLN A 229 -13.42 -22.08 9.28
N GLU A 230 -13.19 -20.95 8.64
CA GLU A 230 -13.90 -19.69 8.93
C GLU A 230 -13.90 -19.29 10.44
N LYS A 231 -13.06 -19.94 11.22
CA LYS A 231 -12.98 -19.69 12.65
C LYS A 231 -11.80 -18.82 12.99
N LYS A 232 -12.09 -17.83 13.80
CA LYS A 232 -11.09 -17.07 14.52
C LYS A 232 -10.28 -18.03 15.40
N VAL A 233 -8.95 -17.96 15.25
CA VAL A 233 -8.04 -18.67 16.14
C VAL A 233 -7.76 -17.81 17.36
N GLU A 234 -7.38 -16.53 17.17
CA GLU A 234 -7.00 -15.65 18.25
C GLU A 234 -7.02 -14.17 17.84
N PHE A 235 -7.16 -13.27 18.84
CA PHE A 235 -6.87 -11.84 18.70
C PHE A 235 -5.69 -11.45 19.60
N LEU A 236 -4.66 -10.90 18.98
CA LEU A 236 -3.46 -10.42 19.66
C LEU A 236 -3.52 -8.88 19.78
N ARG A 237 -3.11 -8.35 20.93
CA ARG A 237 -3.01 -6.90 21.15
C ARG A 237 -1.56 -6.47 21.30
N PRO A 238 -1.10 -5.47 20.53
CA PRO A 238 0.25 -4.93 20.64
C PRO A 238 0.34 -4.00 21.86
N GLN A 239 0.46 -4.56 23.04
CA GLN A 239 0.64 -3.79 24.28
C GLN A 239 1.63 -4.47 25.19
N PRO A 240 2.48 -3.69 25.92
CA PRO A 240 3.31 -4.26 26.94
C PRO A 240 2.43 -4.78 28.08
N ALA A 241 2.70 -6.01 28.54
CA ALA A 241 1.98 -6.67 29.62
C ALA A 241 2.07 -5.95 30.99
N THR A 242 2.80 -4.84 31.08
CA THR A 242 3.17 -4.15 32.32
C THR A 242 2.51 -2.79 32.57
N GLN A 243 1.64 -2.32 31.67
CA GLN A 243 0.95 -1.04 31.92
C GLN A 243 -0.25 -1.24 32.84
N SER A 244 -0.07 -0.90 34.11
CA SER A 244 -1.10 -0.81 35.16
C SER A 244 -1.98 0.46 35.00
N SER A 245 -2.13 1.02 33.81
CA SER A 245 -3.04 2.13 33.60
C SER A 245 -4.49 1.65 33.58
N SER A 246 -5.34 2.35 34.30
CA SER A 246 -6.78 2.05 34.41
C SER A 246 -7.54 2.19 33.10
N SER A 247 -6.89 2.66 32.02
CA SER A 247 -7.42 2.76 30.66
C SER A 247 -6.26 2.66 29.66
N PRO A 248 -6.08 1.50 28.99
CA PRO A 248 -5.07 1.38 27.94
C PRO A 248 -5.41 2.32 26.77
N PRO A 249 -4.40 2.89 26.09
CA PRO A 249 -4.65 3.72 24.92
C PRO A 249 -5.40 2.92 23.85
N SER A 250 -6.36 3.55 23.19
CA SER A 250 -7.03 2.96 22.03
C SER A 250 -6.05 3.01 20.86
N LEU A 251 -5.58 1.86 20.41
CA LEU A 251 -4.67 1.73 19.26
C LEU A 251 -5.46 1.43 17.98
N TRP A 252 -4.82 1.65 16.83
CA TRP A 252 -5.24 1.13 15.55
C TRP A 252 -4.05 0.48 14.85
N ILE A 253 -4.29 -0.58 14.07
CA ILE A 253 -3.27 -1.30 13.32
C ILE A 253 -3.52 -1.06 11.82
N GLY A 254 -2.60 -0.29 11.18
CA GLY A 254 -2.66 0.01 9.76
C GLY A 254 -1.81 -0.92 8.89
N ALA A 255 -0.75 -1.48 9.47
CA ALA A 255 0.21 -2.29 8.74
C ALA A 255 0.44 -3.64 9.41
N VAL A 256 0.57 -4.68 8.59
CA VAL A 256 0.95 -6.03 9.01
C VAL A 256 1.94 -6.59 8.00
N ALA A 257 3.00 -7.22 8.48
CA ALA A 257 3.96 -7.95 7.66
C ALA A 257 4.33 -9.27 8.32
N HIS A 258 4.76 -10.24 7.53
CA HIS A 258 5.40 -11.48 8.01
C HIS A 258 6.74 -11.68 7.29
N ASP A 259 7.65 -12.40 7.90
CA ASP A 259 8.89 -12.79 7.28
C ASP A 259 8.69 -13.99 6.32
N GLU A 260 9.68 -14.28 5.51
CA GLU A 260 9.61 -15.40 4.55
C GLU A 260 9.41 -16.76 5.20
N SER A 261 9.90 -16.93 6.42
CA SER A 261 9.74 -18.17 7.18
C SER A 261 8.36 -18.34 7.80
N GLU A 262 7.54 -17.28 7.79
CA GLU A 262 6.22 -17.18 8.45
C GLU A 262 6.27 -17.46 9.97
N MET A 263 7.47 -17.34 10.56
CA MET A 263 7.66 -17.51 12.01
C MET A 263 7.43 -16.20 12.75
N TRP A 264 7.53 -15.07 12.07
CA TRP A 264 7.49 -13.75 12.65
C TRP A 264 6.45 -12.88 11.96
N VAL A 265 5.64 -12.21 12.79
CA VAL A 265 4.69 -11.19 12.34
C VAL A 265 5.00 -9.89 13.03
N ALA A 266 5.05 -8.82 12.24
CA ALA A 266 5.17 -7.45 12.73
C ALA A 266 3.90 -6.67 12.37
N CYS A 267 3.54 -5.71 13.22
CA CYS A 267 2.51 -4.72 12.90
C CYS A 267 2.95 -3.32 13.30
N GLY A 268 2.35 -2.34 12.64
CA GLY A 268 2.51 -0.94 12.93
C GLY A 268 1.17 -0.20 12.92
N GLY A 269 1.12 0.93 13.62
CA GLY A 269 -0.07 1.75 13.70
C GLY A 269 0.13 2.96 14.58
N GLY A 270 -0.97 3.45 15.15
CA GLY A 270 -0.97 4.64 15.99
C GLY A 270 -2.00 4.59 17.11
N THR A 271 -2.16 5.71 17.78
CA THR A 271 -3.15 5.90 18.85
C THR A 271 -4.38 6.65 18.33
N LYS A 272 -5.58 6.13 18.61
CA LYS A 272 -6.85 6.82 18.31
C LYS A 272 -6.97 8.07 19.17
N ARG A 273 -7.32 9.19 18.53
CA ARG A 273 -7.69 10.44 19.25
C ARG A 273 -9.11 10.30 19.78
N SER A 274 -9.31 10.49 21.09
CA SER A 274 -10.66 10.54 21.64
C SER A 274 -11.42 11.74 21.09
N PRO A 275 -12.60 11.57 20.46
CA PRO A 275 -13.43 12.70 20.07
C PRO A 275 -13.93 13.43 21.33
N GLY A 276 -13.51 14.62 21.57
CA GLY A 276 -13.99 15.50 22.66
C GLY A 276 -13.10 15.68 23.88
N GLY A 277 -11.93 15.10 23.90
CA GLY A 277 -10.92 15.41 24.92
C GLY A 277 -10.42 16.84 24.72
N ARG A 278 -10.81 17.80 25.63
CA ARG A 278 -10.11 19.07 25.77
C ARG A 278 -8.64 18.73 26.01
N THR A 279 -7.84 19.00 25.02
CA THR A 279 -6.40 18.76 25.00
C THR A 279 -5.72 19.37 26.20
N GLN A 280 -5.34 18.54 27.18
CA GLN A 280 -4.10 18.83 27.89
C GLN A 280 -2.95 18.46 26.91
N GLN A 281 -2.25 19.48 26.52
CA GLN A 281 -1.24 19.57 25.44
C GLN A 281 0.08 18.82 25.71
N THR A 282 0.09 17.63 26.30
CA THR A 282 1.35 16.98 26.74
C THR A 282 1.50 15.49 26.43
N GLN A 283 0.63 14.87 25.61
CA GLN A 283 0.96 13.54 25.10
C GLN A 283 1.13 13.61 23.59
N ALA A 284 2.39 13.47 23.14
CA ALA A 284 2.72 13.24 21.76
C ALA A 284 1.92 12.01 21.29
N THR A 285 1.09 12.19 20.26
CA THR A 285 0.41 11.08 19.58
C THR A 285 1.49 10.31 18.85
N GLY A 286 2.05 9.27 19.49
CA GLY A 286 3.03 8.38 18.91
C GLY A 286 2.35 7.17 18.29
N GLY A 287 3.07 6.55 17.35
CA GLY A 287 2.73 5.24 16.84
C GLY A 287 3.42 4.14 17.61
N PHE A 288 3.39 2.95 17.05
CA PHE A 288 4.05 1.78 17.62
C PHE A 288 4.47 0.78 16.55
N LEU A 289 5.42 -0.07 16.93
CA LEU A 289 5.77 -1.31 16.27
C LEU A 289 5.62 -2.46 17.27
N GLY A 290 4.88 -3.50 16.90
CA GLY A 290 4.74 -4.72 17.66
C GLY A 290 5.24 -5.92 16.84
N MET A 291 5.85 -6.90 17.52
CA MET A 291 6.32 -8.12 16.86
C MET A 291 6.04 -9.35 17.71
N TRP A 292 5.64 -10.43 17.05
CA TRP A 292 5.34 -11.74 17.64
C TRP A 292 6.10 -12.86 16.97
N HIS A 293 6.44 -13.86 17.77
CA HIS A 293 6.77 -15.18 17.27
C HIS A 293 5.44 -15.94 17.05
N LEU A 294 5.07 -16.11 15.80
CA LEU A 294 3.73 -16.53 15.42
C LEU A 294 3.35 -17.93 15.92
N PRO A 295 4.20 -18.97 15.82
CA PRO A 295 3.83 -20.31 16.29
C PRO A 295 3.50 -20.38 17.77
N SER A 296 4.16 -19.60 18.61
CA SER A 296 3.91 -19.56 20.06
C SER A 296 2.93 -18.48 20.49
N ARG A 297 2.54 -17.57 19.58
CA ARG A 297 1.70 -16.39 19.85
C ARG A 297 2.30 -15.45 20.93
N VAL A 298 3.61 -15.54 21.15
CA VAL A 298 4.30 -14.76 22.17
C VAL A 298 4.76 -13.43 21.59
N PRO A 299 4.44 -12.28 22.23
CA PRO A 299 5.00 -10.99 21.83
C PRO A 299 6.52 -11.00 22.08
N VAL A 300 7.30 -10.53 21.11
CA VAL A 300 8.76 -10.46 21.20
C VAL A 300 9.17 -9.09 21.71
N HIS A 301 8.65 -8.06 21.11
CA HIS A 301 8.84 -6.69 21.57
C HIS A 301 7.70 -5.78 21.12
N TYR A 302 7.59 -4.67 21.83
CA TYR A 302 6.75 -3.54 21.52
C TYR A 302 7.63 -2.28 21.62
N THR A 303 7.61 -1.46 20.60
CA THR A 303 8.41 -0.24 20.53
C THR A 303 7.51 0.93 20.22
N GLU A 304 7.48 1.94 21.08
CA GLU A 304 6.80 3.19 20.82
C GLU A 304 7.59 4.00 19.79
N THR A 305 6.89 4.60 18.85
CA THR A 305 7.44 5.45 17.81
C THR A 305 6.94 6.89 17.97
N THR A 306 7.72 7.86 17.48
CA THR A 306 7.38 9.29 17.59
C THR A 306 6.21 9.70 16.69
N SER A 307 5.86 8.89 15.69
CA SER A 307 4.79 9.13 14.73
C SER A 307 4.07 7.84 14.40
N ASP A 308 2.85 7.94 13.87
CA ASP A 308 2.09 6.80 13.39
C ASP A 308 2.89 6.03 12.33
N VAL A 309 2.79 4.70 12.36
CA VAL A 309 3.42 3.79 11.40
C VAL A 309 2.35 3.34 10.41
N HIS A 310 2.55 3.66 9.14
CA HIS A 310 1.61 3.37 8.06
C HIS A 310 1.92 2.06 7.34
N ASP A 311 3.21 1.71 7.24
CA ASP A 311 3.61 0.43 6.63
C ASP A 311 4.85 -0.15 7.28
N VAL A 312 4.94 -1.49 7.25
CA VAL A 312 6.06 -2.27 7.76
C VAL A 312 6.40 -3.39 6.79
N VAL A 313 7.68 -3.64 6.59
CA VAL A 313 8.18 -4.69 5.69
C VAL A 313 9.39 -5.37 6.30
N PHE A 314 9.45 -6.70 6.25
CA PHE A 314 10.67 -7.44 6.56
C PHE A 314 11.65 -7.35 5.39
N HIS A 315 12.90 -7.03 5.69
CA HIS A 315 13.99 -6.96 4.74
C HIS A 315 15.22 -7.64 5.35
N HIS A 316 15.56 -8.83 4.86
CA HIS A 316 16.57 -9.69 5.44
C HIS A 316 16.35 -9.93 6.96
N MET A 317 17.33 -9.54 7.78
CA MET A 317 17.28 -9.66 9.25
C MET A 317 16.74 -8.41 9.95
N GLU A 318 16.16 -7.50 9.21
CA GLU A 318 15.72 -6.20 9.67
C GLU A 318 14.23 -5.98 9.38
N LEU A 319 13.66 -4.98 10.02
CA LEU A 319 12.32 -4.49 9.76
C LEU A 319 12.43 -3.05 9.26
N LEU A 320 11.77 -2.74 8.17
CA LEU A 320 11.60 -1.39 7.67
C LEU A 320 10.24 -0.87 8.09
N SER A 321 10.14 0.42 8.40
CA SER A 321 8.87 1.09 8.64
C SER A 321 8.86 2.50 8.08
N VAL A 322 7.67 2.95 7.68
CA VAL A 322 7.40 4.32 7.23
C VAL A 322 6.15 4.87 7.90
N GLY A 323 6.03 6.18 7.95
CA GLY A 323 4.87 6.81 8.57
C GLY A 323 4.83 8.33 8.39
N ASN A 324 4.14 9.01 9.31
CA ASN A 324 3.88 10.46 9.23
C ASN A 324 5.11 11.35 9.43
N ASP A 325 6.24 10.81 9.88
CA ASP A 325 7.46 11.60 10.11
C ASP A 325 8.39 11.69 8.90
N ALA A 326 7.90 11.34 7.72
CA ALA A 326 8.64 11.43 6.47
C ALA A 326 10.00 10.72 6.50
N SER A 327 10.05 9.55 7.14
CA SER A 327 11.30 8.79 7.32
C SER A 327 11.10 7.31 7.00
N LEU A 328 12.05 6.74 6.26
CA LEU A 328 12.26 5.30 6.19
C LEU A 328 13.12 4.89 7.37
N LYS A 329 12.58 4.12 8.29
CA LYS A 329 13.26 3.65 9.50
C LYS A 329 13.61 2.18 9.37
N LYS A 330 14.77 1.84 9.88
CA LYS A 330 15.36 0.50 9.87
C LYS A 330 15.55 0.03 11.30
N TRP A 331 15.01 -1.13 11.63
CA TRP A 331 14.96 -1.67 12.98
C TRP A 331 15.62 -3.03 13.05
N ASN A 332 16.29 -3.29 14.17
CA ASN A 332 16.75 -4.64 14.46
C ASN A 332 15.57 -5.54 14.83
N ARG A 333 15.36 -6.60 14.05
CA ARG A 333 14.24 -7.53 14.21
C ARG A 333 14.23 -8.19 15.60
N SER A 334 15.38 -8.49 16.17
CA SER A 334 15.47 -9.23 17.44
C SER A 334 15.32 -8.36 18.68
N SER A 335 15.81 -7.10 18.62
CA SER A 335 15.82 -6.20 19.79
C SER A 335 14.78 -5.08 19.73
N GLY A 336 14.17 -4.82 18.57
CA GLY A 336 13.28 -3.68 18.36
C GLY A 336 14.01 -2.32 18.37
N GLN A 337 15.35 -2.30 18.36
CA GLN A 337 16.11 -1.06 18.36
C GLN A 337 16.13 -0.41 16.97
N LEU A 338 16.00 0.92 16.93
CA LEU A 338 16.22 1.71 15.73
C LEU A 338 17.70 1.66 15.34
N LEU A 339 18.00 1.18 14.14
CA LEU A 339 19.35 1.09 13.58
C LEU A 339 19.70 2.31 12.75
N ALA A 340 18.76 2.78 11.93
CA ALA A 340 18.93 3.91 11.05
C ALA A 340 17.59 4.56 10.72
N ALA A 341 17.64 5.84 10.34
CA ALA A 341 16.50 6.56 9.77
C ALA A 341 16.98 7.39 8.59
N ALA A 342 16.37 7.21 7.44
CA ALA A 342 16.62 7.97 6.23
C ALA A 342 15.45 8.91 5.98
N ARG A 343 15.73 10.21 5.82
CA ARG A 343 14.67 11.16 5.51
C ARG A 343 14.19 10.99 4.07
N SER A 344 12.89 10.90 3.89
CA SER A 344 12.23 10.94 2.60
C SER A 344 12.06 12.38 2.10
N THR A 345 11.88 12.56 0.81
CA THR A 345 11.52 13.86 0.22
C THR A 345 10.02 14.16 0.38
N LEU A 346 9.22 13.15 0.74
CA LEU A 346 7.78 13.22 0.90
C LEU A 346 7.39 13.79 2.26
N PRO A 347 6.27 14.52 2.39
CA PRO A 347 5.80 15.05 3.68
C PRO A 347 5.29 13.97 4.64
N SER A 348 4.77 12.85 4.12
CA SER A 348 4.32 11.67 4.86
C SER A 348 4.44 10.45 3.95
N CYS A 349 4.87 9.31 4.52
CA CYS A 349 5.06 8.07 3.80
C CYS A 349 3.93 7.09 4.15
N HIS A 350 3.30 6.50 3.14
CA HIS A 350 2.15 5.59 3.30
C HIS A 350 2.50 4.14 3.04
N PHE A 351 3.49 3.88 2.18
CA PHE A 351 3.96 2.53 1.90
C PHE A 351 5.47 2.46 1.76
N CYS A 352 5.99 1.27 1.99
CA CYS A 352 7.36 0.86 1.74
C CYS A 352 7.34 -0.51 1.09
N VAL A 353 7.92 -0.67 -0.10
CA VAL A 353 8.02 -1.95 -0.79
C VAL A 353 9.45 -2.22 -1.21
N VAL A 354 9.82 -3.49 -1.17
CA VAL A 354 11.18 -3.95 -1.47
C VAL A 354 11.15 -4.89 -2.65
N ASP A 355 12.02 -4.67 -3.62
CA ASP A 355 12.36 -5.67 -4.62
C ASP A 355 13.51 -6.54 -4.08
N HIS A 356 13.17 -7.75 -3.63
CA HIS A 356 14.14 -8.67 -3.03
C HIS A 356 15.20 -9.19 -4.03
N ALA A 357 14.97 -9.03 -5.35
CA ALA A 357 15.96 -9.43 -6.35
C ALA A 357 17.08 -8.40 -6.53
N THR A 358 16.76 -7.12 -6.39
CA THR A 358 17.70 -6.01 -6.62
C THR A 358 18.00 -5.19 -5.36
N ASP A 359 17.37 -5.50 -4.21
CA ASP A 359 17.43 -4.74 -2.96
C ASP A 359 16.99 -3.27 -3.11
N VAL A 360 16.21 -2.97 -4.14
CA VAL A 360 15.64 -1.64 -4.35
C VAL A 360 14.43 -1.45 -3.45
N ILE A 361 14.39 -0.33 -2.74
CA ILE A 361 13.26 0.05 -1.89
C ILE A 361 12.55 1.24 -2.54
N ALA A 362 11.22 1.16 -2.64
CA ALA A 362 10.37 2.27 -3.05
C ALA A 362 9.49 2.72 -1.89
N VAL A 363 9.43 4.03 -1.66
CA VAL A 363 8.63 4.68 -0.61
C VAL A 363 7.77 5.74 -1.26
N GLY A 364 6.49 5.72 -0.99
CA GLY A 364 5.53 6.72 -1.49
C GLY A 364 4.54 7.15 -0.42
N GLY A 365 3.77 8.20 -0.70
CA GLY A 365 2.82 8.73 0.27
C GLY A 365 2.12 9.99 -0.19
N ALA A 366 2.05 10.98 0.68
CA ALA A 366 1.29 12.23 0.48
C ALA A 366 2.01 13.22 -0.46
N ALA A 367 2.38 12.76 -1.65
CA ALA A 367 2.91 13.59 -2.73
C ALA A 367 2.81 12.83 -4.07
N PRO A 368 2.83 13.53 -5.22
CA PRO A 368 2.87 12.91 -6.54
C PRO A 368 4.29 12.41 -6.89
N ALA A 369 4.95 11.75 -5.95
CA ALA A 369 6.31 11.24 -6.11
C ALA A 369 6.52 9.93 -5.35
N ILE A 370 7.51 9.16 -5.79
CA ILE A 370 7.96 7.93 -5.14
C ILE A 370 9.48 8.00 -5.01
N ASP A 371 9.99 7.93 -3.79
CA ASP A 371 11.42 7.89 -3.50
C ASP A 371 11.98 6.49 -3.69
N ILE A 372 13.07 6.39 -4.41
CA ILE A 372 13.79 5.14 -4.67
C ILE A 372 15.11 5.14 -3.91
N TYR A 373 15.35 4.07 -3.17
CA TYR A 373 16.56 3.81 -2.41
C TYR A 373 17.24 2.58 -3.01
N THR A 374 18.45 2.75 -3.53
CA THR A 374 19.30 1.65 -4.01
C THR A 374 20.37 1.25 -2.99
N MET A 375 20.54 2.09 -1.97
CA MET A 375 21.36 1.83 -0.78
C MET A 375 20.61 2.31 0.47
N PRO A 376 20.72 1.60 1.60
CA PRO A 376 20.08 2.03 2.83
C PRO A 376 20.57 3.41 3.28
N GLY A 377 19.65 4.33 3.50
CA GLY A 377 19.94 5.60 4.16
C GLY A 377 19.90 6.85 3.30
N VAL A 378 19.89 6.75 1.98
CA VAL A 378 19.84 7.92 1.08
C VAL A 378 18.89 7.68 -0.06
N VAL A 379 18.02 8.66 -0.35
CA VAL A 379 17.20 8.67 -1.56
C VAL A 379 18.13 8.77 -2.77
N SER A 380 18.07 7.77 -3.64
CA SER A 380 18.88 7.72 -4.85
C SER A 380 18.31 8.64 -5.94
N PHE A 381 16.99 8.58 -6.11
CA PHE A 381 16.21 9.47 -7.00
C PHE A 381 14.73 9.34 -6.65
N SER A 382 13.92 10.27 -7.20
CA SER A 382 12.47 10.23 -7.03
C SER A 382 11.79 10.11 -8.40
N LEU A 383 10.78 9.25 -8.49
CA LEU A 383 9.90 9.11 -9.64
C LEU A 383 8.76 10.11 -9.49
N VAL A 384 8.32 10.72 -10.60
CA VAL A 384 7.09 11.52 -10.61
C VAL A 384 5.91 10.68 -11.07
N VAL A 385 4.75 10.96 -10.48
CA VAL A 385 3.50 10.23 -10.74
C VAL A 385 2.72 10.85 -11.90
N GLU A 386 2.95 12.13 -12.21
CA GLU A 386 2.32 12.82 -13.33
C GLU A 386 3.32 13.06 -14.47
N ASP A 387 2.89 12.75 -15.68
CA ASP A 387 3.66 13.06 -16.87
C ASP A 387 3.57 14.57 -17.17
N ASN A 388 4.66 15.30 -16.96
CA ASN A 388 4.80 16.72 -17.33
C ASN A 388 4.87 16.96 -18.87
N SER A 389 4.53 15.94 -19.68
CA SER A 389 4.57 16.07 -21.14
C SER A 389 3.56 17.08 -21.71
N SER A 390 2.50 17.40 -20.97
CA SER A 390 1.54 18.45 -21.35
C SER A 390 2.05 19.88 -21.10
N SER A 391 3.09 20.09 -20.29
CA SER A 391 3.67 21.42 -20.04
C SER A 391 4.72 21.84 -21.05
N ARG A 392 5.19 20.97 -21.97
CA ARG A 392 6.11 21.30 -23.05
C ARG A 392 5.43 21.84 -24.33
N ALA A 393 4.11 21.79 -24.41
CA ALA A 393 3.36 22.33 -25.55
C ALA A 393 3.02 23.82 -25.43
N LEU A 394 3.45 24.49 -24.35
CA LEU A 394 3.16 25.91 -24.06
C LEU A 394 4.42 26.74 -23.75
N GLN A 395 5.61 26.33 -24.28
CA GLN A 395 6.78 27.19 -24.34
C GLN A 395 7.09 27.60 -25.77
#